data_0bda3c519f2e6825a8a5af452cc0005a
#
_entry.id   0bda3c519f2e6825a8a5af452cc0005a
#
_cell.length_a   1.000
_cell.length_b   1.000
_cell.length_c   1.000
_cell.angle_alpha   90.00
_cell.angle_beta   90.00
_cell.angle_gamma   90.00
#
_symmetry.space_group_name_H-M   'P 1'
#
loop_
_entity.id
_entity.type
_entity.pdbx_description
1 polymer ?
#
loop_
_entity_poly.entity_id
_entity_poly.type
_entity_poly.pdbx_seq_one_letter_code
_entity_poly.pdbx_strand_id
1 'polypeptide(L)'
;DVLDTWFSSGLWPFSTMGWPDQESADLECWYPTSTLVTGFDIIFFWVARMTMMAGAFTGRMPFADVYIHGLVRDEQNRKMSKSAGNGIDPLLLIERYGTDALRFALVREVAGAGQDIRLDYDRKSDTSATVEAARNFANKLWNATRFALMNLGGETPASLGEPDPASLQLADRWILSRLARMTRDVAERYDSYRLGEAAKCLYEFAWNDICDWYLELSKRRLHPGEDPSDEVLADQCTARQVLAKVLADLLVMLHPLMPHLSEELWHGLTGAPKDTFLALQSWPASNKSSLVDALELSFTEL
;
A
#
# COMPACT_ATOMS: atom_id res chain seq x y z
N ASP A 1 -37.41 16.74 -14.80
CA ASP A 1 -36.47 17.22 -13.81
C ASP A 1 -36.34 18.72 -13.90
N VAL A 2 -36.34 19.37 -12.76
CA VAL A 2 -36.33 20.83 -12.69
C VAL A 2 -34.92 21.39 -12.45
N LEU A 3 -34.04 20.59 -11.84
CA LEU A 3 -32.70 20.99 -11.48
C LEU A 3 -31.63 20.22 -12.27
N ASP A 4 -30.53 20.90 -12.55
CA ASP A 4 -29.36 20.33 -13.20
C ASP A 4 -28.67 19.30 -12.29
N THR A 5 -28.08 18.26 -12.90
CA THR A 5 -27.27 17.24 -12.22
C THR A 5 -26.16 17.85 -11.35
N TRP A 6 -25.59 18.98 -11.78
CA TRP A 6 -24.56 19.69 -11.02
C TRP A 6 -25.07 20.29 -9.72
N PHE A 7 -26.38 20.57 -9.60
CA PHE A 7 -26.97 21.01 -8.33
C PHE A 7 -26.90 19.88 -7.29
N SER A 8 -27.36 18.69 -7.67
CA SER A 8 -27.27 17.50 -6.78
C SER A 8 -25.84 17.14 -6.44
N SER A 9 -24.93 17.22 -7.43
CA SER A 9 -23.50 16.99 -7.22
C SER A 9 -22.86 17.98 -6.26
N GLY A 10 -23.31 19.24 -6.27
CA GLY A 10 -22.83 20.26 -5.33
C GLY A 10 -23.29 20.05 -3.89
N LEU A 11 -24.43 19.37 -3.69
CA LEU A 11 -24.95 19.04 -2.36
C LEU A 11 -24.33 17.76 -1.77
N TRP A 12 -23.69 16.94 -2.61
CA TRP A 12 -23.22 15.59 -2.27
C TRP A 12 -22.46 15.48 -0.94
N PRO A 13 -21.52 16.38 -0.57
CA PRO A 13 -20.71 16.21 0.64
C PRO A 13 -21.50 16.17 1.94
N PHE A 14 -22.70 16.71 1.99
CA PHE A 14 -23.54 16.81 3.19
C PHE A 14 -24.93 16.20 3.02
N SER A 15 -25.48 16.19 1.80
CA SER A 15 -26.81 15.61 1.58
C SER A 15 -26.84 14.09 1.77
N THR A 16 -25.75 13.39 1.43
CA THR A 16 -25.63 11.93 1.62
C THR A 16 -25.44 11.54 3.08
N MET A 17 -25.15 12.50 3.95
CA MET A 17 -24.97 12.30 5.40
C MET A 17 -26.18 12.74 6.21
N GLY A 18 -27.34 12.91 5.55
CA GLY A 18 -28.61 13.18 6.19
C GLY A 18 -29.06 14.63 6.18
N TRP A 19 -28.24 15.61 5.71
CA TRP A 19 -28.71 16.98 5.57
C TRP A 19 -30.00 17.05 4.72
N PRO A 20 -31.04 17.84 5.06
CA PRO A 20 -31.03 18.97 5.99
C PRO A 20 -31.32 18.65 7.47
N ASP A 21 -31.43 17.39 7.86
CA ASP A 21 -31.51 17.03 9.27
C ASP A 21 -30.17 17.31 9.96
N GLN A 22 -30.14 18.33 10.81
CA GLN A 22 -28.95 18.73 11.52
C GLN A 22 -28.61 17.84 12.72
N GLU A 23 -29.52 16.96 13.14
CA GLU A 23 -29.32 15.98 14.21
C GLU A 23 -28.87 14.64 13.69
N SER A 24 -28.61 14.50 12.37
CA SER A 24 -28.10 13.27 11.78
C SER A 24 -26.74 12.91 12.36
N ALA A 25 -26.61 11.71 12.94
CA ALA A 25 -25.36 11.20 13.51
C ALA A 25 -24.25 11.09 12.47
N ASP A 26 -24.58 10.76 11.23
CA ASP A 26 -23.61 10.69 10.12
C ASP A 26 -23.08 12.08 9.77
N LEU A 27 -23.96 13.08 9.74
CA LEU A 27 -23.57 14.48 9.49
C LEU A 27 -22.65 15.01 10.59
N GLU A 28 -22.95 14.71 11.85
CA GLU A 28 -22.12 15.10 12.99
C GLU A 28 -20.74 14.42 12.96
N CYS A 29 -20.72 13.14 12.64
CA CYS A 29 -19.50 12.31 12.67
C CYS A 29 -18.57 12.56 11.47
N TRP A 30 -19.13 12.66 10.25
CA TRP A 30 -18.37 12.58 9.01
C TRP A 30 -18.25 13.89 8.24
N TYR A 31 -18.96 14.95 8.65
CA TYR A 31 -18.91 16.24 7.98
C TYR A 31 -18.25 17.33 8.87
N PRO A 32 -17.24 18.06 8.37
CA PRO A 32 -16.60 18.01 7.05
C PRO A 32 -15.80 16.72 6.85
N THR A 33 -15.77 16.27 5.58
CA THR A 33 -14.94 15.14 5.17
C THR A 33 -13.45 15.50 5.23
N SER A 34 -12.58 14.57 5.61
CA SER A 34 -11.14 14.80 5.72
C SER A 34 -10.53 15.14 4.37
N THR A 35 -10.77 14.30 3.36
CA THR A 35 -10.12 14.44 2.06
C THR A 35 -11.08 14.18 0.91
N LEU A 36 -11.08 15.08 -0.09
CA LEU A 36 -11.67 14.83 -1.40
C LEU A 36 -10.58 14.43 -2.39
N VAL A 37 -10.81 13.36 -3.15
CA VAL A 37 -9.94 12.95 -4.27
C VAL A 37 -10.63 13.29 -5.58
N THR A 38 -9.99 14.05 -6.47
CA THR A 38 -10.58 14.54 -7.71
C THR A 38 -9.56 14.70 -8.83
N GLY A 39 -10.03 14.66 -10.08
CA GLY A 39 -9.25 15.09 -11.24
C GLY A 39 -9.18 16.62 -11.35
N PHE A 40 -8.09 17.12 -11.91
CA PHE A 40 -7.91 18.57 -12.10
C PHE A 40 -8.95 19.18 -13.05
N ASP A 41 -9.49 18.40 -13.98
CA ASP A 41 -10.42 18.86 -15.02
C ASP A 41 -11.83 19.18 -14.50
N ILE A 42 -12.19 18.73 -13.29
CA ILE A 42 -13.48 19.01 -12.68
C ILE A 42 -13.39 19.89 -11.39
N ILE A 43 -12.23 20.47 -11.10
CA ILE A 43 -12.08 21.36 -9.94
C ILE A 43 -13.11 22.48 -9.99
N PHE A 44 -13.21 23.20 -11.10
CA PHE A 44 -14.12 24.31 -11.26
C PHE A 44 -15.58 23.88 -11.30
N PHE A 45 -15.86 22.78 -12.01
CA PHE A 45 -17.24 22.34 -12.21
C PHE A 45 -17.83 21.58 -11.02
N TRP A 46 -17.00 20.90 -10.25
CA TRP A 46 -17.46 20.06 -9.15
C TRP A 46 -17.01 20.57 -7.79
N VAL A 47 -15.70 20.71 -7.56
CA VAL A 47 -15.15 21.08 -6.25
C VAL A 47 -15.61 22.49 -5.84
N ALA A 48 -15.49 23.48 -6.74
CA ALA A 48 -15.92 24.84 -6.47
C ALA A 48 -17.43 24.90 -6.15
N ARG A 49 -18.27 24.15 -6.85
CA ARG A 49 -19.72 24.08 -6.56
C ARG A 49 -20.03 23.49 -5.20
N MET A 50 -19.37 22.36 -4.83
CA MET A 50 -19.50 21.77 -3.52
C MET A 50 -19.11 22.76 -2.40
N THR A 51 -17.99 23.45 -2.59
CA THR A 51 -17.49 24.46 -1.64
C THR A 51 -18.47 25.62 -1.48
N MET A 52 -18.99 26.16 -2.60
CA MET A 52 -19.97 27.25 -2.57
C MET A 52 -21.29 26.85 -1.90
N MET A 53 -21.82 25.67 -2.23
CA MET A 53 -23.08 25.18 -1.65
C MET A 53 -22.91 24.82 -0.19
N ALA A 54 -21.80 24.18 0.19
CA ALA A 54 -21.50 23.86 1.59
C ALA A 54 -21.40 25.15 2.42
N GLY A 55 -20.68 26.18 1.95
CA GLY A 55 -20.61 27.46 2.62
C GLY A 55 -21.98 28.14 2.77
N ALA A 56 -22.82 28.07 1.71
CA ALA A 56 -24.15 28.69 1.74
C ALA A 56 -25.15 27.94 2.65
N PHE A 57 -25.15 26.61 2.66
CA PHE A 57 -26.17 25.80 3.35
C PHE A 57 -25.75 25.35 4.74
N THR A 58 -24.45 25.12 4.99
CA THR A 58 -23.95 24.60 6.27
C THR A 58 -23.06 25.60 7.02
N GLY A 59 -22.60 26.67 6.36
CA GLY A 59 -21.63 27.60 6.91
C GLY A 59 -20.21 27.04 7.10
N ARG A 60 -19.94 25.84 6.59
CA ARG A 60 -18.67 25.11 6.78
C ARG A 60 -18.07 24.69 5.45
N MET A 61 -16.73 24.63 5.36
CA MET A 61 -16.05 24.03 4.20
C MET A 61 -16.27 22.53 4.20
N PRO A 62 -16.49 21.90 3.03
CA PRO A 62 -16.88 20.50 2.96
C PRO A 62 -15.71 19.53 3.12
N PHE A 63 -14.48 19.97 2.90
CA PHE A 63 -13.26 19.15 2.94
C PHE A 63 -12.14 19.90 3.66
N ALA A 64 -11.30 19.14 4.40
CA ALA A 64 -10.05 19.68 4.93
C ALA A 64 -9.00 19.76 3.83
N ASP A 65 -8.84 18.66 3.06
CA ASP A 65 -7.88 18.55 1.97
C ASP A 65 -8.58 18.21 0.65
N VAL A 66 -7.99 18.67 -0.46
CA VAL A 66 -8.40 18.28 -1.81
C VAL A 66 -7.18 17.69 -2.53
N TYR A 67 -7.16 16.37 -2.67
CA TYR A 67 -6.12 15.67 -3.41
C TYR A 67 -6.46 15.64 -4.91
N ILE A 68 -5.60 16.27 -5.71
CA ILE A 68 -5.80 16.39 -7.16
C ILE A 68 -4.93 15.36 -7.87
N HIS A 69 -5.56 14.36 -8.49
CA HIS A 69 -4.85 13.35 -9.27
C HIS A 69 -4.78 13.71 -10.76
N GLY A 70 -3.80 13.16 -11.46
CA GLY A 70 -3.71 13.20 -12.93
C GLY A 70 -4.71 12.25 -13.58
N LEU A 71 -4.86 12.37 -14.90
CA LEU A 71 -5.69 11.48 -15.70
C LEU A 71 -4.85 10.34 -16.28
N VAL A 72 -5.47 9.16 -16.41
CA VAL A 72 -4.87 8.08 -17.18
C VAL A 72 -5.05 8.37 -18.66
N ARG A 73 -3.93 8.35 -19.41
CA ARG A 73 -3.88 8.59 -20.86
C ARG A 73 -3.61 7.30 -21.61
N ASP A 74 -3.99 7.29 -22.87
CA ASP A 74 -3.73 6.15 -23.76
C ASP A 74 -2.22 6.00 -24.08
N GLU A 75 -1.89 4.97 -24.82
CA GLU A 75 -0.53 4.62 -25.24
C GLU A 75 0.16 5.70 -26.10
N GLN A 76 -0.62 6.58 -26.75
CA GLN A 76 -0.14 7.76 -27.48
C GLN A 76 -0.16 9.05 -26.63
N ASN A 77 -0.38 8.94 -25.31
CA ASN A 77 -0.48 10.08 -24.39
C ASN A 77 -1.67 11.02 -24.68
N ARG A 78 -2.75 10.53 -25.26
CA ARG A 78 -3.98 11.30 -25.50
C ARG A 78 -4.98 11.09 -24.38
N LYS A 79 -5.79 12.12 -24.09
CA LYS A 79 -6.90 12.01 -23.14
C LYS A 79 -7.89 10.96 -23.65
N MET A 80 -8.27 10.02 -22.80
CA MET A 80 -9.28 9.02 -23.12
C MET A 80 -10.68 9.66 -23.15
N SER A 81 -11.49 9.32 -24.17
CA SER A 81 -12.88 9.73 -24.26
C SER A 81 -13.72 8.68 -24.99
N LYS A 82 -15.03 8.66 -24.68
CA LYS A 82 -15.98 7.78 -25.36
C LYS A 82 -16.05 8.08 -26.86
N SER A 83 -16.00 9.37 -27.23
CA SER A 83 -16.06 9.81 -28.65
C SER A 83 -14.82 9.43 -29.43
N ALA A 84 -13.65 9.38 -28.82
CA ALA A 84 -12.40 8.95 -29.47
C ALA A 84 -12.25 7.43 -29.55
N GLY A 85 -13.06 6.66 -28.80
CA GLY A 85 -12.99 5.20 -28.75
C GLY A 85 -11.65 4.66 -28.22
N ASN A 86 -10.88 5.50 -27.52
CA ASN A 86 -9.54 5.16 -27.03
C ASN A 86 -9.52 4.79 -25.54
N GLY A 87 -10.68 4.58 -24.93
CA GLY A 87 -10.78 4.07 -23.55
C GLY A 87 -10.11 2.70 -23.43
N ILE A 88 -9.49 2.46 -22.28
CA ILE A 88 -8.97 1.16 -21.88
C ILE A 88 -9.91 0.62 -20.81
N ASP A 89 -10.47 -0.57 -21.05
CA ASP A 89 -11.33 -1.21 -20.07
C ASP A 89 -10.47 -1.80 -18.94
N PRO A 90 -10.57 -1.29 -17.71
CA PRO A 90 -9.79 -1.82 -16.60
C PRO A 90 -10.12 -3.28 -16.28
N LEU A 91 -11.31 -3.77 -16.60
CA LEU A 91 -11.71 -5.15 -16.33
C LEU A 91 -10.87 -6.15 -17.12
N LEU A 92 -10.48 -5.83 -18.36
CA LEU A 92 -9.58 -6.68 -19.16
C LEU A 92 -8.21 -6.84 -18.50
N LEU A 93 -7.67 -5.74 -17.95
CA LEU A 93 -6.41 -5.79 -17.21
C LEU A 93 -6.54 -6.53 -15.87
N ILE A 94 -7.67 -6.36 -15.18
CA ILE A 94 -7.96 -7.06 -13.92
C ILE A 94 -8.07 -8.57 -14.14
N GLU A 95 -8.80 -9.02 -15.17
CA GLU A 95 -8.91 -10.44 -15.51
C GLU A 95 -7.54 -11.06 -15.81
N ARG A 96 -6.68 -10.31 -16.49
CA ARG A 96 -5.38 -10.82 -16.95
C ARG A 96 -4.31 -10.79 -15.87
N TYR A 97 -4.25 -9.74 -15.07
CA TYR A 97 -3.13 -9.47 -14.15
C TYR A 97 -3.53 -9.45 -12.67
N GLY A 98 -4.82 -9.37 -12.38
CA GLY A 98 -5.35 -9.22 -11.04
C GLY A 98 -5.55 -7.76 -10.64
N THR A 99 -6.50 -7.53 -9.72
CA THR A 99 -6.90 -6.19 -9.26
C THR A 99 -5.72 -5.44 -8.61
N ASP A 100 -4.98 -6.10 -7.73
CA ASP A 100 -3.88 -5.47 -7.00
C ASP A 100 -2.72 -5.07 -7.91
N ALA A 101 -2.47 -5.84 -8.98
CA ALA A 101 -1.46 -5.48 -9.97
C ALA A 101 -1.82 -4.18 -10.69
N LEU A 102 -3.07 -4.02 -11.13
CA LEU A 102 -3.52 -2.78 -11.76
C LEU A 102 -3.48 -1.60 -10.78
N ARG A 103 -3.99 -1.77 -9.55
CA ARG A 103 -3.97 -0.74 -8.51
C ARG A 103 -2.56 -0.25 -8.23
N PHE A 104 -1.65 -1.19 -7.96
CA PHE A 104 -0.25 -0.89 -7.64
C PHE A 104 0.47 -0.21 -8.82
N ALA A 105 0.27 -0.72 -10.04
CA ALA A 105 0.84 -0.14 -11.26
C ALA A 105 0.44 1.33 -11.41
N LEU A 106 -0.86 1.65 -11.31
CA LEU A 106 -1.34 3.02 -11.45
C LEU A 106 -0.80 3.95 -10.36
N VAL A 107 -0.81 3.52 -9.09
CA VAL A 107 -0.31 4.37 -8.00
C VAL A 107 1.19 4.59 -8.10
N ARG A 108 1.96 3.56 -8.46
CA ARG A 108 3.42 3.66 -8.60
C ARG A 108 3.85 4.66 -9.66
N GLU A 109 3.04 4.84 -10.72
CA GLU A 109 3.32 5.79 -11.80
C GLU A 109 2.94 7.24 -11.44
N VAL A 110 2.29 7.48 -10.30
CA VAL A 110 2.00 8.84 -9.83
C VAL A 110 3.29 9.54 -9.41
N ALA A 111 3.74 10.50 -10.21
CA ALA A 111 4.98 11.23 -9.96
C ALA A 111 4.80 12.57 -9.23
N GLY A 112 3.55 12.97 -8.96
CA GLY A 112 3.19 14.22 -8.27
C GLY A 112 1.72 14.57 -8.45
N ALA A 113 1.26 15.63 -7.76
CA ALA A 113 -0.10 16.08 -7.84
C ALA A 113 -0.46 16.54 -9.27
N GLY A 114 -1.56 16.00 -9.82
CA GLY A 114 -2.09 16.41 -11.13
C GLY A 114 -1.29 15.95 -12.35
N GLN A 115 -0.24 15.15 -12.19
CA GLN A 115 0.50 14.63 -13.33
C GLN A 115 -0.22 13.44 -13.95
N ASP A 116 -0.46 13.52 -15.26
CA ASP A 116 -1.11 12.45 -16.00
C ASP A 116 -0.23 11.19 -16.09
N ILE A 117 -0.89 10.03 -16.06
CA ILE A 117 -0.27 8.71 -16.15
C ILE A 117 -0.48 8.19 -17.56
N ARG A 118 0.59 7.95 -18.29
CA ARG A 118 0.53 7.26 -19.57
C ARG A 118 0.55 5.75 -19.34
N LEU A 119 -0.54 5.05 -19.71
CA LEU A 119 -0.59 3.60 -19.65
C LEU A 119 -0.09 2.98 -20.96
N ASP A 120 0.89 2.11 -20.90
CA ASP A 120 1.51 1.37 -22.01
C ASP A 120 0.63 0.18 -22.45
N TYR A 121 -0.56 0.47 -22.96
CA TYR A 121 -1.53 -0.56 -23.34
C TYR A 121 -1.42 -0.96 -24.81
N ASP A 122 -1.16 -2.26 -25.08
CA ASP A 122 -1.23 -2.83 -26.43
C ASP A 122 -2.65 -3.33 -26.72
N ARG A 123 -3.36 -2.62 -27.59
CA ARG A 123 -4.76 -2.93 -27.99
C ARG A 123 -4.93 -4.20 -28.80
N LYS A 124 -3.85 -4.78 -29.35
CA LYS A 124 -3.93 -6.02 -30.12
C LYS A 124 -3.91 -7.25 -29.25
N SER A 125 -3.15 -7.17 -28.19
CA SER A 125 -2.95 -8.28 -27.24
C SER A 125 -3.64 -8.08 -25.90
N ASP A 126 -4.25 -6.91 -25.66
CA ASP A 126 -4.80 -6.47 -24.38
C ASP A 126 -3.80 -6.60 -23.24
N THR A 127 -2.55 -6.15 -23.47
CA THR A 127 -1.45 -6.23 -22.51
C THR A 127 -0.90 -4.87 -22.11
N SER A 128 -0.28 -4.82 -20.92
CA SER A 128 0.48 -3.69 -20.41
C SER A 128 1.72 -4.21 -19.66
N ALA A 129 2.91 -3.79 -20.09
CA ALA A 129 4.16 -4.18 -19.42
C ALA A 129 4.26 -3.62 -18.01
N THR A 130 3.73 -2.41 -17.78
CA THR A 130 3.69 -1.78 -16.46
C THR A 130 2.82 -2.59 -15.48
N VAL A 131 1.63 -3.03 -15.92
CA VAL A 131 0.75 -3.84 -15.06
C VAL A 131 1.30 -5.26 -14.89
N GLU A 132 1.95 -5.83 -15.93
CA GLU A 132 2.63 -7.11 -15.82
C GLU A 132 3.78 -7.10 -14.81
N ALA A 133 4.58 -6.03 -14.80
CA ALA A 133 5.63 -5.86 -13.79
C ALA A 133 5.06 -5.82 -12.36
N ALA A 134 3.92 -5.16 -12.15
CA ALA A 134 3.23 -5.15 -10.87
C ALA A 134 2.68 -6.54 -10.48
N ARG A 135 2.17 -7.33 -11.44
CA ARG A 135 1.79 -8.74 -11.20
C ARG A 135 3.02 -9.59 -10.80
N ASN A 136 4.14 -9.39 -11.45
CA ASN A 136 5.37 -10.10 -11.12
C ASN A 136 5.86 -9.75 -9.71
N PHE A 137 5.68 -8.50 -9.28
CA PHE A 137 5.90 -8.09 -7.90
C PHE A 137 4.95 -8.79 -6.92
N ALA A 138 3.66 -8.86 -7.22
CA ALA A 138 2.69 -9.64 -6.44
C ALA A 138 3.10 -11.11 -6.29
N ASN A 139 3.54 -11.73 -7.39
CA ASN A 139 4.05 -13.11 -7.38
C ASN A 139 5.33 -13.26 -6.54
N LYS A 140 6.22 -12.26 -6.56
CA LYS A 140 7.45 -12.26 -5.71
C LYS A 140 7.08 -12.23 -4.23
N LEU A 141 6.13 -11.37 -3.83
CA LEU A 141 5.61 -11.28 -2.46
C LEU A 141 4.95 -12.59 -2.01
N TRP A 142 4.11 -13.17 -2.87
CA TRP A 142 3.50 -14.47 -2.62
C TRP A 142 4.55 -15.54 -2.33
N ASN A 143 5.55 -15.65 -3.18
CA ASN A 143 6.61 -16.64 -3.02
C ASN A 143 7.48 -16.39 -1.79
N ALA A 144 7.78 -15.13 -1.46
CA ALA A 144 8.52 -14.77 -0.25
C ALA A 144 7.75 -15.15 1.03
N THR A 145 6.45 -14.85 1.08
CA THR A 145 5.61 -15.23 2.23
C THR A 145 5.44 -16.75 2.31
N ARG A 146 5.26 -17.43 1.17
CA ARG A 146 5.21 -18.89 1.13
C ARG A 146 6.51 -19.53 1.64
N PHE A 147 7.66 -18.98 1.24
CA PHE A 147 8.96 -19.42 1.77
C PHE A 147 9.03 -19.24 3.29
N ALA A 148 8.59 -18.09 3.80
CA ALA A 148 8.54 -17.87 5.24
C ALA A 148 7.66 -18.90 5.95
N LEU A 149 6.43 -19.11 5.49
CA LEU A 149 5.50 -20.10 6.07
C LEU A 149 6.10 -21.51 6.14
N MET A 150 6.84 -21.93 5.11
CA MET A 150 7.51 -23.24 5.11
C MET A 150 8.65 -23.33 6.14
N ASN A 151 9.19 -22.18 6.58
CA ASN A 151 10.35 -22.12 7.48
C ASN A 151 10.00 -21.70 8.92
N LEU A 152 8.79 -21.16 9.15
CA LEU A 152 8.33 -20.78 10.49
C LEU A 152 7.98 -21.98 11.39
N GLY A 153 7.93 -23.20 10.84
CA GLY A 153 7.65 -24.39 11.62
C GLY A 153 6.22 -24.49 12.17
N GLY A 154 5.26 -23.82 11.53
CA GLY A 154 3.87 -23.72 12.00
C GLY A 154 3.65 -22.61 13.03
N GLU A 155 4.68 -21.86 13.38
CA GLU A 155 4.58 -20.71 14.28
C GLU A 155 4.08 -19.47 13.55
N THR A 156 3.51 -18.53 14.30
CA THR A 156 3.02 -17.23 13.84
C THR A 156 3.87 -16.09 14.41
N PRO A 157 3.81 -14.86 13.87
CA PRO A 157 4.49 -13.71 14.48
C PRO A 157 4.14 -13.53 15.97
N ALA A 158 2.88 -13.78 16.34
CA ALA A 158 2.42 -13.65 17.73
C ALA A 158 2.98 -14.75 18.66
N SER A 159 3.08 -16.00 18.18
CA SER A 159 3.64 -17.10 18.98
C SER A 159 5.16 -17.05 19.10
N LEU A 160 5.84 -16.57 18.04
CA LEU A 160 7.29 -16.38 18.05
C LEU A 160 7.72 -15.22 18.96
N GLY A 161 6.91 -14.17 19.06
CA GLY A 161 7.23 -12.95 19.82
C GLY A 161 8.33 -12.11 19.19
N GLU A 162 8.75 -11.07 19.92
CA GLU A 162 9.81 -10.16 19.47
C GLU A 162 11.20 -10.80 19.71
N PRO A 163 12.15 -10.60 18.78
CA PRO A 163 13.51 -11.12 18.95
C PRO A 163 14.25 -10.37 20.07
N ASP A 164 15.06 -11.09 20.85
CA ASP A 164 15.96 -10.47 21.80
C ASP A 164 17.05 -9.67 21.05
N PRO A 165 17.20 -8.36 21.31
CA PRO A 165 18.25 -7.56 20.68
C PRO A 165 19.67 -8.11 20.83
N ALA A 166 19.95 -8.86 21.91
CA ALA A 166 21.26 -9.46 22.15
C ALA A 166 21.54 -10.68 21.25
N SER A 167 20.49 -11.33 20.73
CA SER A 167 20.60 -12.50 19.84
C SER A 167 20.69 -12.15 18.36
N LEU A 168 20.49 -10.87 17.99
CA LEU A 168 20.44 -10.43 16.61
C LEU A 168 21.81 -10.52 15.92
N GLN A 169 21.86 -11.23 14.79
CA GLN A 169 23.01 -11.22 13.89
C GLN A 169 23.05 -9.92 13.05
N LEU A 170 24.15 -9.73 12.33
CA LEU A 170 24.37 -8.52 11.51
C LEU A 170 23.25 -8.30 10.49
N ALA A 171 22.82 -9.36 9.78
CA ALA A 171 21.74 -9.30 8.80
C ALA A 171 20.38 -8.95 9.46
N ASP A 172 20.11 -9.45 10.67
CA ASP A 172 18.88 -9.13 11.40
C ASP A 172 18.85 -7.66 11.80
N ARG A 173 19.94 -7.15 12.33
CA ARG A 173 20.08 -5.74 12.72
C ARG A 173 19.95 -4.82 11.51
N TRP A 174 20.51 -5.22 10.38
CA TRP A 174 20.39 -4.48 9.12
C TRP A 174 18.93 -4.42 8.63
N ILE A 175 18.26 -5.56 8.49
CA ILE A 175 16.88 -5.57 7.97
C ILE A 175 15.90 -4.88 8.92
N LEU A 176 16.09 -4.99 10.24
CA LEU A 176 15.27 -4.28 11.22
C LEU A 176 15.52 -2.76 11.18
N SER A 177 16.74 -2.30 10.90
CA SER A 177 17.04 -0.89 10.67
C SER A 177 16.34 -0.38 9.40
N ARG A 178 16.44 -1.14 8.31
CA ARG A 178 15.72 -0.85 7.06
C ARG A 178 14.21 -0.81 7.25
N LEU A 179 13.63 -1.75 7.99
CA LEU A 179 12.21 -1.77 8.33
C LEU A 179 11.80 -0.53 9.14
N ALA A 180 12.54 -0.17 10.17
CA ALA A 180 12.25 1.01 10.99
C ALA A 180 12.28 2.32 10.17
N ARG A 181 13.26 2.44 9.26
CA ARG A 181 13.34 3.55 8.30
C ARG A 181 12.14 3.54 7.35
N MET A 182 11.85 2.40 6.73
CA MET A 182 10.75 2.23 5.80
C MET A 182 9.40 2.57 6.42
N THR A 183 9.14 2.08 7.65
CA THR A 183 7.91 2.36 8.39
C THR A 183 7.68 3.87 8.57
N ARG A 184 8.72 4.60 8.95
CA ARG A 184 8.67 6.06 9.10
C ARG A 184 8.46 6.75 7.76
N ASP A 185 9.27 6.41 6.78
CA ASP A 185 9.32 7.10 5.48
C ASP A 185 8.04 6.87 4.67
N VAL A 186 7.44 5.69 4.76
CA VAL A 186 6.15 5.37 4.11
C VAL A 186 5.00 6.09 4.82
N ALA A 187 4.98 6.14 6.16
CA ALA A 187 3.98 6.89 6.90
C ALA A 187 4.00 8.38 6.51
N GLU A 188 5.20 9.01 6.49
CA GLU A 188 5.34 10.41 6.08
C GLU A 188 4.85 10.65 4.63
N ARG A 189 5.10 9.69 3.71
CA ARG A 189 4.63 9.80 2.32
C ARG A 189 3.13 9.64 2.21
N TYR A 190 2.51 8.77 2.98
CA TYR A 190 1.05 8.66 3.03
C TYR A 190 0.42 9.91 3.61
N ASP A 191 0.92 10.43 4.73
CA ASP A 191 0.44 11.65 5.37
C ASP A 191 0.56 12.89 4.47
N SER A 192 1.58 12.92 3.62
CA SER A 192 1.81 14.01 2.66
C SER A 192 1.25 13.74 1.25
N TYR A 193 0.42 12.70 1.09
CA TYR A 193 -0.18 12.30 -0.20
C TYR A 193 0.83 11.97 -1.32
N ARG A 194 2.06 11.60 -0.98
CA ARG A 194 3.10 11.16 -1.94
C ARG A 194 2.98 9.66 -2.22
N LEU A 195 1.82 9.24 -2.70
CA LEU A 195 1.43 7.82 -2.81
C LEU A 195 2.34 7.03 -3.76
N GLY A 196 2.75 7.64 -4.88
CA GLY A 196 3.66 6.99 -5.83
C GLY A 196 5.06 6.77 -5.25
N GLU A 197 5.55 7.70 -4.43
CA GLU A 197 6.83 7.54 -3.73
C GLU A 197 6.73 6.44 -2.65
N ALA A 198 5.61 6.39 -1.91
CA ALA A 198 5.36 5.30 -0.96
C ALA A 198 5.37 3.94 -1.65
N ALA A 199 4.69 3.81 -2.81
CA ALA A 199 4.68 2.59 -3.59
C ALA A 199 6.08 2.17 -4.07
N LYS A 200 6.91 3.11 -4.53
CA LYS A 200 8.30 2.85 -4.96
C LYS A 200 9.17 2.38 -3.78
N CYS A 201 9.08 3.06 -2.64
CA CYS A 201 9.83 2.66 -1.44
C CYS A 201 9.45 1.25 -0.97
N LEU A 202 8.16 0.92 -0.93
CA LEU A 202 7.69 -0.42 -0.55
C LEU A 202 8.14 -1.49 -1.54
N TYR A 203 8.12 -1.17 -2.83
CA TYR A 203 8.64 -2.06 -3.87
C TYR A 203 10.13 -2.35 -3.68
N GLU A 204 10.95 -1.33 -3.50
CA GLU A 204 12.40 -1.45 -3.33
C GLU A 204 12.75 -2.24 -2.06
N PHE A 205 12.11 -1.92 -0.95
CA PHE A 205 12.32 -2.64 0.30
C PHE A 205 11.92 -4.13 0.19
N ALA A 206 10.76 -4.42 -0.39
CA ALA A 206 10.30 -5.79 -0.52
C ALA A 206 11.16 -6.60 -1.51
N TRP A 207 11.50 -6.00 -2.65
CA TRP A 207 12.23 -6.70 -3.71
C TRP A 207 13.71 -6.83 -3.35
N ASN A 208 14.38 -5.71 -3.11
CA ASN A 208 15.83 -5.70 -2.91
C ASN A 208 16.20 -6.15 -1.48
N ASP A 209 15.67 -5.45 -0.45
CA ASP A 209 16.15 -5.67 0.92
C ASP A 209 15.66 -7.02 1.47
N ILE A 210 14.37 -7.35 1.31
CA ILE A 210 13.82 -8.60 1.84
C ILE A 210 14.19 -9.77 0.91
N CYS A 211 13.74 -9.72 -0.36
CA CYS A 211 13.80 -10.90 -1.22
C CYS A 211 15.20 -11.22 -1.72
N ASP A 212 15.95 -10.20 -2.17
CA ASP A 212 17.25 -10.44 -2.78
C ASP A 212 18.38 -10.55 -1.75
N TRP A 213 18.23 -9.92 -0.56
CA TRP A 213 19.26 -9.98 0.48
C TRP A 213 18.85 -10.77 1.71
N TYR A 214 17.84 -10.33 2.47
CA TYR A 214 17.60 -10.91 3.79
C TYR A 214 17.16 -12.37 3.73
N LEU A 215 16.29 -12.75 2.79
CA LEU A 215 15.91 -14.16 2.61
C LEU A 215 17.12 -15.03 2.28
N GLU A 216 18.01 -14.58 1.43
CA GLU A 216 19.21 -15.33 1.07
C GLU A 216 20.18 -15.50 2.25
N LEU A 217 20.42 -14.41 2.99
CA LEU A 217 21.29 -14.42 4.16
C LEU A 217 20.74 -15.30 5.30
N SER A 218 19.43 -15.39 5.45
CA SER A 218 18.78 -16.16 6.51
C SER A 218 18.62 -17.66 6.20
N LYS A 219 18.73 -18.08 4.93
CA LYS A 219 18.50 -19.49 4.52
C LYS A 219 19.24 -20.53 5.36
N ARG A 220 20.53 -20.33 5.61
CA ARG A 220 21.34 -21.27 6.37
C ARG A 220 20.88 -21.43 7.82
N ARG A 221 20.40 -20.34 8.42
CA ARG A 221 19.87 -20.30 9.78
C ARG A 221 18.48 -20.95 9.86
N LEU A 222 17.68 -20.77 8.83
CA LEU A 222 16.33 -21.36 8.73
C LEU A 222 16.39 -22.88 8.47
N HIS A 223 17.51 -23.40 7.91
CA HIS A 223 17.74 -24.82 7.65
C HIS A 223 19.01 -25.33 8.37
N PRO A 224 18.95 -25.53 9.68
CA PRO A 224 20.13 -25.83 10.50
C PRO A 224 20.74 -27.21 10.29
N GLY A 225 20.19 -28.05 9.42
CA GLY A 225 20.67 -29.42 9.17
C GLY A 225 20.12 -30.43 10.16
N GLU A 226 20.70 -31.66 10.11
CA GLU A 226 20.34 -32.73 11.01
C GLU A 226 21.08 -32.57 12.36
N ASP A 227 20.38 -32.79 13.47
CA ASP A 227 20.89 -32.76 14.85
C ASP A 227 21.58 -31.42 15.27
N PRO A 228 20.87 -30.27 15.19
CA PRO A 228 21.41 -28.96 15.57
C PRO A 228 21.56 -28.83 17.09
N SER A 229 22.60 -28.12 17.53
CA SER A 229 22.77 -27.77 18.96
C SER A 229 21.70 -26.75 19.42
N ASP A 230 21.52 -26.64 20.75
CA ASP A 230 20.59 -25.67 21.34
C ASP A 230 20.89 -24.23 20.91
N GLU A 231 22.15 -23.87 20.74
CA GLU A 231 22.57 -22.54 20.25
C GLU A 231 22.12 -22.30 18.82
N VAL A 232 22.23 -23.30 17.96
CA VAL A 232 21.77 -23.24 16.55
C VAL A 232 20.26 -23.17 16.46
N LEU A 233 19.52 -23.85 17.34
CA LEU A 233 18.06 -23.75 17.44
C LEU A 233 17.62 -22.37 17.94
N ALA A 234 18.34 -21.77 18.92
CA ALA A 234 18.07 -20.42 19.39
C ALA A 234 18.30 -19.38 18.27
N ASP A 235 19.37 -19.54 17.48
CA ASP A 235 19.63 -18.69 16.32
C ASP A 235 18.57 -18.83 15.23
N GLN A 236 18.12 -20.07 14.97
CA GLN A 236 16.98 -20.32 14.06
C GLN A 236 15.70 -19.63 14.53
N CYS A 237 15.41 -19.70 15.84
CA CYS A 237 14.25 -19.01 16.42
C CYS A 237 14.33 -17.50 16.18
N THR A 238 15.49 -16.89 16.43
CA THR A 238 15.72 -15.45 16.16
C THR A 238 15.51 -15.11 14.68
N ALA A 239 16.04 -15.94 13.76
CA ALA A 239 15.83 -15.71 12.32
C ALA A 239 14.34 -15.78 11.93
N ARG A 240 13.59 -16.73 12.52
CA ARG A 240 12.13 -16.86 12.31
C ARG A 240 11.38 -15.65 12.85
N GLN A 241 11.70 -15.17 14.05
CA GLN A 241 11.10 -13.99 14.66
C GLN A 241 11.26 -12.74 13.76
N VAL A 242 12.49 -12.49 13.32
CA VAL A 242 12.79 -11.34 12.47
C VAL A 242 12.08 -11.45 11.12
N LEU A 243 12.12 -12.62 10.48
CA LEU A 243 11.46 -12.85 9.19
C LEU A 243 9.94 -12.65 9.28
N ALA A 244 9.32 -13.22 10.31
CA ALA A 244 7.88 -13.10 10.54
C ALA A 244 7.47 -11.64 10.78
N LYS A 245 8.21 -10.91 11.61
CA LYS A 245 7.98 -9.50 11.88
C LYS A 245 8.11 -8.63 10.63
N VAL A 246 9.20 -8.77 9.90
CA VAL A 246 9.48 -7.96 8.70
C VAL A 246 8.39 -8.13 7.66
N LEU A 247 7.92 -9.36 7.44
CA LEU A 247 6.84 -9.63 6.50
C LEU A 247 5.49 -9.13 7.00
N ALA A 248 5.16 -9.33 8.27
CA ALA A 248 3.91 -8.84 8.83
C ALA A 248 3.80 -7.31 8.73
N ASP A 249 4.84 -6.58 9.10
CA ASP A 249 4.88 -5.12 9.04
C ASP A 249 4.85 -4.60 7.59
N LEU A 250 5.55 -5.27 6.65
CA LEU A 250 5.47 -4.96 5.23
C LEU A 250 4.03 -5.09 4.70
N LEU A 251 3.32 -6.18 5.05
CA LEU A 251 1.95 -6.41 4.56
C LEU A 251 0.98 -5.34 5.05
N VAL A 252 1.13 -4.85 6.29
CA VAL A 252 0.34 -3.72 6.81
C VAL A 252 0.60 -2.46 5.97
N MET A 253 1.87 -2.11 5.74
CA MET A 253 2.23 -0.91 4.98
C MET A 253 1.81 -0.99 3.51
N LEU A 254 1.77 -2.18 2.92
CA LEU A 254 1.40 -2.41 1.54
C LEU A 254 -0.12 -2.47 1.32
N HIS A 255 -0.89 -2.75 2.38
CA HIS A 255 -2.33 -3.00 2.30
C HIS A 255 -3.13 -1.89 1.59
N PRO A 256 -2.89 -0.59 1.79
CA PRO A 256 -3.60 0.47 1.06
C PRO A 256 -3.46 0.38 -0.46
N LEU A 257 -2.36 -0.20 -0.95
CA LEU A 257 -2.04 -0.30 -2.38
C LEU A 257 -2.47 -1.64 -2.99
N MET A 258 -2.29 -2.74 -2.28
CA MET A 258 -2.55 -4.11 -2.71
C MET A 258 -3.41 -4.88 -1.68
N PRO A 259 -4.68 -4.45 -1.46
CA PRO A 259 -5.47 -4.92 -0.33
C PRO A 259 -5.79 -6.42 -0.38
N HIS A 260 -6.06 -6.99 -1.56
CA HIS A 260 -6.45 -8.40 -1.64
C HIS A 260 -5.29 -9.34 -1.37
N LEU A 261 -4.13 -9.07 -1.98
CA LEU A 261 -2.93 -9.88 -1.78
C LEU A 261 -2.42 -9.80 -0.35
N SER A 262 -2.32 -8.59 0.19
CA SER A 262 -1.78 -8.40 1.53
C SER A 262 -2.69 -9.01 2.61
N GLU A 263 -4.01 -8.93 2.46
CA GLU A 263 -4.98 -9.58 3.34
C GLU A 263 -4.79 -11.09 3.36
N GLU A 264 -4.74 -11.73 2.18
CA GLU A 264 -4.57 -13.18 2.05
C GLU A 264 -3.24 -13.66 2.65
N LEU A 265 -2.15 -12.95 2.33
CA LEU A 265 -0.81 -13.28 2.85
C LEU A 265 -0.71 -13.07 4.36
N TRP A 266 -1.36 -12.03 4.88
CA TRP A 266 -1.38 -11.74 6.31
C TRP A 266 -2.16 -12.79 7.09
N HIS A 267 -3.32 -13.23 6.60
CA HIS A 267 -4.05 -14.35 7.21
C HIS A 267 -3.23 -15.62 7.23
N GLY A 268 -2.57 -15.94 6.10
CA GLY A 268 -1.67 -17.09 6.02
C GLY A 268 -0.52 -17.02 7.02
N LEU A 269 0.08 -15.84 7.19
CA LEU A 269 1.24 -15.62 8.06
C LEU A 269 0.87 -15.61 9.55
N THR A 270 -0.26 -14.99 9.90
CA THR A 270 -0.67 -14.77 11.29
C THR A 270 -1.60 -15.84 11.84
N GLY A 271 -2.26 -16.59 10.98
CA GLY A 271 -3.32 -17.50 11.39
C GLY A 271 -4.55 -16.79 11.99
N ALA A 272 -4.71 -15.49 11.70
CA ALA A 272 -5.79 -14.67 12.22
C ALA A 272 -7.17 -15.24 11.82
N PRO A 273 -8.20 -15.11 12.69
CA PRO A 273 -9.58 -15.50 12.38
C PRO A 273 -10.11 -14.75 11.14
N LYS A 274 -11.03 -15.38 10.40
CA LYS A 274 -11.58 -14.82 9.15
C LYS A 274 -12.40 -13.53 9.33
N ASP A 275 -12.82 -13.22 10.53
CA ASP A 275 -13.52 -11.99 10.92
C ASP A 275 -12.60 -10.89 11.42
N THR A 276 -11.30 -11.12 11.38
CA THR A 276 -10.27 -10.13 11.67
C THR A 276 -9.68 -9.63 10.33
N PHE A 277 -9.54 -8.32 10.16
CA PHE A 277 -9.10 -7.73 8.90
C PHE A 277 -7.79 -6.98 9.07
N LEU A 278 -6.89 -7.12 8.09
CA LEU A 278 -5.64 -6.38 8.05
C LEU A 278 -5.87 -4.87 8.01
N ALA A 279 -6.92 -4.42 7.31
CA ALA A 279 -7.33 -3.01 7.24
C ALA A 279 -7.59 -2.37 8.61
N LEU A 280 -7.90 -3.17 9.64
CA LEU A 280 -8.19 -2.71 10.99
C LEU A 280 -7.00 -2.85 11.95
N GLN A 281 -5.85 -3.31 11.46
CA GLN A 281 -4.66 -3.45 12.28
C GLN A 281 -3.96 -2.09 12.46
N SER A 282 -3.26 -1.96 13.57
CA SER A 282 -2.46 -0.77 13.84
C SER A 282 -1.29 -0.65 12.87
N TRP A 283 -0.96 0.58 12.49
CA TRP A 283 0.24 0.85 11.71
C TRP A 283 1.49 0.41 12.48
N PRO A 284 2.49 -0.20 11.82
CA PRO A 284 3.71 -0.66 12.48
C PRO A 284 4.44 0.49 13.18
N ALA A 285 4.94 0.23 14.38
CA ALA A 285 5.71 1.22 15.11
C ALA A 285 7.14 1.30 14.56
N SER A 286 7.58 2.51 14.19
CA SER A 286 9.00 2.74 13.86
C SER A 286 9.84 2.72 15.13
N ASN A 287 10.63 1.67 15.30
CA ASN A 287 11.56 1.57 16.43
C ASN A 287 12.85 2.36 16.16
N LYS A 288 12.93 3.58 16.69
CA LYS A 288 14.09 4.46 16.50
C LYS A 288 15.40 3.86 17.03
N SER A 289 15.36 2.98 18.03
CA SER A 289 16.56 2.34 18.56
C SER A 289 17.15 1.29 17.62
N SER A 290 16.37 0.83 16.64
CA SER A 290 16.84 -0.10 15.60
C SER A 290 17.55 0.59 14.43
N LEU A 291 17.47 1.92 14.30
CA LEU A 291 18.11 2.67 13.21
C LEU A 291 19.63 2.70 13.38
N VAL A 292 20.35 2.16 12.40
CA VAL A 292 21.83 2.09 12.38
C VAL A 292 22.34 2.52 11.01
N ASP A 293 22.48 3.83 10.79
CA ASP A 293 22.88 4.41 9.51
C ASP A 293 24.22 3.84 8.97
N ALA A 294 25.20 3.68 9.83
CA ALA A 294 26.51 3.13 9.43
C ALA A 294 26.41 1.68 8.91
N LEU A 295 25.49 0.89 9.46
CA LEU A 295 25.25 -0.47 9.02
C LEU A 295 24.55 -0.50 7.67
N GLU A 296 23.55 0.37 7.48
CA GLU A 296 22.84 0.46 6.20
C GLU A 296 23.78 0.87 5.06
N LEU A 297 24.70 1.85 5.31
CA LEU A 297 25.69 2.28 4.34
C LEU A 297 26.64 1.14 3.94
N SER A 298 27.12 0.34 4.91
CA SER A 298 28.03 -0.77 4.62
C SER A 298 27.41 -1.86 3.74
N PHE A 299 26.07 -2.06 3.80
CA PHE A 299 25.36 -2.97 2.90
C PHE A 299 25.11 -2.38 1.51
N THR A 300 25.16 -1.05 1.36
CA THR A 300 25.00 -0.39 0.06
C THR A 300 26.30 -0.45 -0.77
N GLU A 301 27.44 -0.64 -0.12
CA GLU A 301 28.76 -0.73 -0.75
C GLU A 301 29.14 -2.18 -1.20
N LEU A 302 28.31 -3.16 -0.85
CA LEU A 302 28.43 -4.57 -1.25
C LEU A 302 27.69 -4.87 -2.55
#